data_a59d8f22440665db53482d23e6a96d67
#
_entry.id   a59d8f22440665db53482d23e6a96d67
#
_cell.length_a   1.000
_cell.length_b   1.000
_cell.length_c   1.000
_cell.angle_alpha   90.00
_cell.angle_beta   90.00
_cell.angle_gamma   90.00
#
_symmetry.space_group_name_H-M   'P 1'
#
loop_
_entity.id
_entity.type
_entity.pdbx_description
1 polymer ?
#
loop_
_entity_poly.entity_id
_entity_poly.type
_entity_poly.pdbx_seq_one_letter_code
_entity_poly.pdbx_strand_id
1 'polypeptide(L)'
;MRLQVPKSYLKFFYKPKFRPLGKAFAYILKQAEVKQDPKYIKILNKLLNGASVYARMLPDQKALMVTHLQKLRGGVIVGFCGDGANDCGALKAADVGVSLSEAEASIAAPFTSKVQNISCIINLLRYGRAALVTSFQTFKFITLYSVIQFTSVTVVYNYLVDLTNANYYYADIFLIIPLSAAMAIQEAHPQLSKYQPGDRLVSWPILTSFLGQSAIQIIFQVSIFRIYNN
;
A
#
# COMPACT_ATOMS: atom_id res chain seq x y z
N MET A 1 12.94 5.66 18.59
CA MET A 1 12.78 5.75 17.13
C MET A 1 11.47 6.49 16.83
N ARG A 2 11.49 7.74 16.37
CA ARG A 2 10.25 8.51 16.10
C ARG A 2 9.76 8.14 14.72
N LEU A 3 8.64 7.44 14.63
CA LEU A 3 7.86 7.32 13.40
C LEU A 3 7.51 8.75 12.94
N GLN A 4 8.16 9.24 11.90
CA GLN A 4 7.78 10.50 11.28
C GLN A 4 6.61 10.23 10.31
N VAL A 5 5.45 10.06 10.90
CA VAL A 5 4.17 10.22 10.23
C VAL A 5 4.01 11.71 9.92
N PRO A 6 3.42 12.11 8.78
CA PRO A 6 3.18 13.52 8.47
C PRO A 6 2.59 14.26 9.67
N LYS A 7 3.02 15.49 9.92
CA LYS A 7 2.60 16.29 11.12
C LYS A 7 1.07 16.39 11.27
N SER A 8 0.32 16.25 10.20
CA SER A 8 -1.14 16.16 10.22
C SER A 8 -1.67 14.91 10.93
N TYR A 9 -0.92 13.79 10.90
CA TYR A 9 -1.27 12.53 11.55
C TYR A 9 -0.66 12.42 12.96
N LEU A 10 0.47 13.07 13.23
CA LEU A 10 1.11 13.11 14.55
C LEU A 10 0.33 13.93 15.58
N LYS A 11 -0.57 14.82 15.16
CA LYS A 11 -1.48 15.52 16.08
C LYS A 11 -2.39 14.56 16.85
N PHE A 12 -2.59 13.34 16.37
CA PHE A 12 -3.40 12.33 17.04
C PHE A 12 -2.73 11.71 18.27
N PHE A 13 -1.41 11.64 18.32
CA PHE A 13 -0.72 10.87 19.36
C PHE A 13 -0.21 11.67 20.56
N TYR A 14 -0.16 13.01 20.51
CA TYR A 14 0.64 13.74 21.49
C TYR A 14 -0.07 14.64 22.52
N LYS A 15 -1.39 14.84 22.42
CA LYS A 15 -2.17 15.49 23.51
C LYS A 15 -3.59 14.94 23.53
N PRO A 16 -3.94 14.09 24.51
CA PRO A 16 -5.33 13.67 24.70
C PRO A 16 -6.17 14.87 25.13
N LYS A 17 -6.78 15.55 24.18
CA LYS A 17 -7.70 16.65 24.47
C LYS A 17 -9.06 16.15 24.99
N PHE A 18 -9.42 14.92 24.62
CA PHE A 18 -10.70 14.30 25.01
C PHE A 18 -10.48 12.81 25.29
N ARG A 19 -11.17 12.30 26.32
CA ARG A 19 -11.25 10.88 26.65
C ARG A 19 -12.72 10.48 26.70
N PRO A 20 -13.40 10.29 25.57
CA PRO A 20 -14.80 9.89 25.58
C PRO A 20 -14.96 8.49 26.17
N LEU A 21 -15.95 8.35 27.03
CA LEU A 21 -16.41 7.05 27.49
C LEU A 21 -17.31 6.41 26.43
N GLY A 22 -17.29 5.09 26.30
CA GLY A 22 -18.07 4.35 25.31
C GLY A 22 -19.58 4.69 25.36
N LYS A 23 -20.16 4.94 26.56
CA LYS A 23 -21.55 5.38 26.71
C LYS A 23 -21.81 6.76 26.06
N ALA A 24 -20.91 7.72 26.23
CA ALA A 24 -21.04 9.06 25.65
C ALA A 24 -20.82 8.99 24.10
N PHE A 25 -19.88 8.17 23.64
CA PHE A 25 -19.67 7.94 22.24
C PHE A 25 -20.91 7.34 21.57
N ALA A 26 -21.49 6.28 22.16
CA ALA A 26 -22.74 5.67 21.67
C ALA A 26 -23.90 6.64 21.58
N TYR A 27 -24.05 7.51 22.60
CA TYR A 27 -25.11 8.54 22.60
C TYR A 27 -24.91 9.53 21.44
N ILE A 28 -23.69 10.06 21.26
CA ILE A 28 -23.38 11.01 20.19
C ILE A 28 -23.59 10.35 18.83
N LEU A 29 -23.15 9.11 18.66
CA LEU A 29 -23.32 8.33 17.43
C LEU A 29 -24.79 8.16 17.08
N LYS A 30 -25.62 7.73 18.07
CA LYS A 30 -27.08 7.55 17.89
C LYS A 30 -27.77 8.85 17.50
N GLN A 31 -27.40 9.98 18.07
CA GLN A 31 -27.98 11.28 17.70
C GLN A 31 -27.54 11.72 16.32
N ALA A 32 -26.28 11.46 15.96
CA ALA A 32 -25.72 11.82 14.67
C ALA A 32 -26.30 10.97 13.52
N GLU A 33 -26.46 9.65 13.71
CA GLU A 33 -26.93 8.73 12.67
C GLU A 33 -28.45 8.69 12.56
N VAL A 34 -29.15 8.54 13.70
CA VAL A 34 -30.60 8.32 13.69
C VAL A 34 -31.38 9.63 13.50
N LYS A 35 -30.95 10.70 14.16
CA LYS A 35 -31.62 12.00 14.08
C LYS A 35 -31.04 12.96 13.04
N GLN A 36 -29.88 12.59 12.46
CA GLN A 36 -29.14 13.41 11.49
C GLN A 36 -28.94 14.87 11.93
N ASP A 37 -28.81 15.08 13.25
CA ASP A 37 -28.63 16.41 13.82
C ASP A 37 -27.24 16.95 13.47
N PRO A 38 -27.14 18.06 12.73
CA PRO A 38 -25.89 18.64 12.29
C PRO A 38 -24.95 19.01 13.43
N LYS A 39 -25.50 19.30 14.61
CA LYS A 39 -24.73 19.59 15.81
C LYS A 39 -23.96 18.36 16.29
N TYR A 40 -24.64 17.20 16.36
CA TYR A 40 -23.98 15.96 16.79
C TYR A 40 -23.04 15.40 15.75
N ILE A 41 -23.31 15.59 14.46
CA ILE A 41 -22.35 15.24 13.38
C ILE A 41 -21.06 16.05 13.54
N LYS A 42 -21.13 17.36 13.79
CA LYS A 42 -19.94 18.20 14.06
C LYS A 42 -19.19 17.75 15.32
N ILE A 43 -19.89 17.37 16.38
CA ILE A 43 -19.29 16.87 17.61
C ILE A 43 -18.59 15.52 17.35
N LEU A 44 -19.23 14.60 16.64
CA LEU A 44 -18.66 13.30 16.27
C LEU A 44 -17.38 13.48 15.46
N ASN A 45 -17.41 14.31 14.42
CA ASN A 45 -16.23 14.61 13.60
C ASN A 45 -15.11 15.27 14.44
N LYS A 46 -15.43 16.13 15.38
CA LYS A 46 -14.44 16.73 16.27
C LYS A 46 -13.85 15.70 17.24
N LEU A 47 -14.67 14.79 17.76
CA LEU A 47 -14.22 13.67 18.59
C LEU A 47 -13.29 12.74 17.82
N LEU A 48 -13.71 12.26 16.67
CA LEU A 48 -12.92 11.35 15.83
C LEU A 48 -11.60 11.97 15.38
N ASN A 49 -11.55 13.28 15.14
CA ASN A 49 -10.33 13.99 14.77
C ASN A 49 -9.42 14.39 15.95
N GLY A 50 -9.96 14.48 17.16
CA GLY A 50 -9.25 15.07 18.30
C GLY A 50 -9.02 14.14 19.48
N ALA A 51 -9.77 13.06 19.62
CA ALA A 51 -9.60 12.12 20.71
C ALA A 51 -8.49 11.10 20.39
N SER A 52 -7.59 10.91 21.35
CA SER A 52 -6.50 9.92 21.24
C SER A 52 -6.78 8.65 22.06
N VAL A 53 -7.70 8.71 22.99
CA VAL A 53 -8.03 7.60 23.90
C VAL A 53 -9.53 7.47 23.99
N TYR A 54 -10.06 6.29 23.70
CA TYR A 54 -11.46 5.92 23.86
C TYR A 54 -11.55 4.84 24.95
N ALA A 55 -12.24 5.16 26.04
CA ALA A 55 -12.30 4.28 27.21
C ALA A 55 -13.64 3.52 27.28
N ARG A 56 -13.56 2.26 27.72
CA ARG A 56 -14.76 1.43 27.98
C ARG A 56 -15.69 1.29 26.76
N MET A 57 -15.09 1.07 25.57
CA MET A 57 -15.84 0.81 24.34
C MET A 57 -16.34 -0.64 24.31
N LEU A 58 -17.58 -0.82 23.86
CA LEU A 58 -18.12 -2.13 23.52
C LEU A 58 -17.54 -2.61 22.16
N PRO A 59 -17.53 -3.93 21.86
CA PRO A 59 -17.02 -4.47 20.60
C PRO A 59 -17.63 -3.78 19.37
N ASP A 60 -18.95 -3.64 19.33
CA ASP A 60 -19.64 -3.00 18.20
C ASP A 60 -19.28 -1.52 18.05
N GLN A 61 -19.05 -0.83 19.15
CA GLN A 61 -18.64 0.57 19.14
C GLN A 61 -17.23 0.75 18.55
N LYS A 62 -16.32 -0.22 18.79
CA LYS A 62 -14.99 -0.22 18.19
C LYS A 62 -15.08 -0.36 16.67
N ALA A 63 -15.91 -1.29 16.17
CA ALA A 63 -16.14 -1.48 14.74
C ALA A 63 -16.76 -0.23 14.08
N LEU A 64 -17.79 0.35 14.70
CA LEU A 64 -18.41 1.59 14.23
C LEU A 64 -17.41 2.76 14.21
N MET A 65 -16.57 2.88 15.23
CA MET A 65 -15.53 3.91 15.27
C MET A 65 -14.59 3.79 14.08
N VAL A 66 -14.14 2.58 13.73
CA VAL A 66 -13.28 2.31 12.57
C VAL A 66 -14.00 2.75 11.29
N THR A 67 -15.24 2.32 11.10
CA THR A 67 -16.05 2.66 9.92
C THR A 67 -16.25 4.18 9.77
N HIS A 68 -16.48 4.88 10.90
CA HIS A 68 -16.60 6.33 10.86
C HIS A 68 -15.27 7.04 10.57
N LEU A 69 -14.14 6.51 11.07
CA LEU A 69 -12.83 7.04 10.75
C LEU A 69 -12.50 6.90 9.25
N GLN A 70 -12.88 5.78 8.63
CA GLN A 70 -12.72 5.57 7.17
C GLN A 70 -13.53 6.58 6.35
N LYS A 71 -14.75 6.94 6.82
CA LYS A 71 -15.62 7.94 6.17
C LYS A 71 -15.12 9.38 6.34
N LEU A 72 -14.28 9.64 7.35
CA LEU A 72 -13.70 10.96 7.54
C LEU A 72 -12.72 11.30 6.40
N ARG A 73 -12.82 12.53 5.89
CA ARG A 73 -11.89 13.09 4.90
C ARG A 73 -11.74 12.31 3.58
N GLY A 74 -12.83 11.68 3.11
CA GLY A 74 -12.84 11.11 1.76
C GLY A 74 -12.02 9.85 1.56
N GLY A 75 -11.96 8.97 2.57
CA GLY A 75 -11.33 7.66 2.46
C GLY A 75 -9.93 7.59 3.08
N VAL A 76 -9.85 7.75 4.39
CA VAL A 76 -8.61 7.49 5.13
C VAL A 76 -8.46 5.98 5.34
N ILE A 77 -7.29 5.42 5.00
CA ILE A 77 -6.97 4.03 5.31
C ILE A 77 -6.76 3.88 6.82
N VAL A 78 -7.56 3.04 7.45
CA VAL A 78 -7.55 2.81 8.89
C VAL A 78 -6.96 1.44 9.19
N GLY A 79 -5.83 1.43 9.93
CA GLY A 79 -5.29 0.21 10.52
C GLY A 79 -5.83 -0.01 11.92
N PHE A 80 -6.16 -1.24 12.28
CA PHE A 80 -6.57 -1.63 13.63
C PHE A 80 -5.72 -2.79 14.13
N CYS A 81 -5.26 -2.71 15.38
CA CYS A 81 -4.50 -3.76 16.03
C CYS A 81 -5.21 -4.16 17.33
N GLY A 82 -5.47 -5.45 17.50
CA GLY A 82 -6.18 -5.97 18.67
C GLY A 82 -5.68 -7.38 19.02
N ASP A 83 -5.95 -7.79 20.27
CA ASP A 83 -5.48 -9.05 20.84
C ASP A 83 -6.57 -10.04 21.24
N GLY A 84 -7.81 -9.58 21.38
CA GLY A 84 -8.91 -10.37 21.92
C GLY A 84 -10.09 -10.56 20.98
N ALA A 85 -10.97 -11.50 21.32
CA ALA A 85 -12.22 -11.76 20.62
C ALA A 85 -13.13 -10.51 20.50
N ASN A 86 -13.06 -9.62 21.49
CA ASN A 86 -13.78 -8.35 21.52
C ASN A 86 -13.36 -7.36 20.40
N ASP A 87 -12.24 -7.63 19.72
CA ASP A 87 -11.70 -6.79 18.67
C ASP A 87 -11.99 -7.32 17.26
N CYS A 88 -12.55 -8.53 17.16
CA CYS A 88 -12.84 -9.18 15.86
C CYS A 88 -13.68 -8.31 14.92
N GLY A 89 -14.70 -7.62 15.46
CA GLY A 89 -15.53 -6.71 14.67
C GLY A 89 -14.74 -5.52 14.09
N ALA A 90 -13.88 -4.92 14.91
CA ALA A 90 -13.05 -3.79 14.50
C ALA A 90 -11.91 -4.22 13.56
N LEU A 91 -11.31 -5.40 13.77
CA LEU A 91 -10.29 -5.99 12.89
C LEU A 91 -10.84 -6.25 11.49
N LYS A 92 -12.08 -6.76 11.38
CA LYS A 92 -12.77 -6.98 10.10
C LYS A 92 -13.19 -5.68 9.41
N ALA A 93 -13.57 -4.67 10.19
CA ALA A 93 -14.00 -3.38 9.66
C ALA A 93 -12.84 -2.51 9.17
N ALA A 94 -11.63 -2.72 9.70
CA ALA A 94 -10.43 -1.97 9.32
C ALA A 94 -9.92 -2.36 7.93
N ASP A 95 -9.29 -1.42 7.22
CA ASP A 95 -8.61 -1.69 5.94
C ASP A 95 -7.41 -2.62 6.14
N VAL A 96 -6.75 -2.50 7.30
CA VAL A 96 -5.65 -3.38 7.69
C VAL A 96 -5.85 -3.81 9.15
N GLY A 97 -6.28 -5.05 9.35
CA GLY A 97 -6.40 -5.67 10.67
C GLY A 97 -5.13 -6.45 11.03
N VAL A 98 -4.63 -6.24 12.24
CA VAL A 98 -3.49 -6.99 12.79
C VAL A 98 -3.87 -7.58 14.13
N SER A 99 -3.89 -8.92 14.22
CA SER A 99 -4.10 -9.62 15.48
C SER A 99 -2.78 -9.85 16.21
N LEU A 100 -2.77 -9.54 17.51
CA LEU A 100 -1.66 -9.89 18.41
C LEU A 100 -1.86 -11.23 19.11
N SER A 101 -2.94 -11.95 18.80
CA SER A 101 -3.26 -13.28 19.33
C SER A 101 -3.30 -14.30 18.21
N GLU A 102 -2.72 -15.48 18.44
CA GLU A 102 -2.79 -16.58 17.47
C GLU A 102 -4.12 -17.34 17.50
N ALA A 103 -4.89 -17.24 18.58
CA ALA A 103 -6.07 -18.06 18.79
C ALA A 103 -7.38 -17.34 18.42
N GLU A 104 -7.77 -16.33 19.19
CA GLU A 104 -9.14 -15.81 19.12
C GLU A 104 -9.38 -14.76 18.03
N ALA A 105 -8.43 -13.84 17.86
CA ALA A 105 -8.56 -12.73 16.91
C ALA A 105 -7.94 -13.01 15.54
N SER A 106 -7.19 -14.12 15.41
CA SER A 106 -6.48 -14.48 14.16
C SER A 106 -7.43 -14.73 12.98
N ILE A 107 -8.61 -15.29 13.24
CA ILE A 107 -9.62 -15.56 12.18
C ILE A 107 -10.21 -14.26 11.61
N ALA A 108 -10.16 -13.18 12.38
CA ALA A 108 -10.74 -11.89 12.00
C ALA A 108 -9.75 -10.95 11.30
N ALA A 109 -8.45 -11.23 11.37
CA ALA A 109 -7.40 -10.35 10.89
C ALA A 109 -6.60 -11.00 9.76
N PRO A 110 -6.29 -10.29 8.65
CA PRO A 110 -5.43 -10.80 7.59
C PRO A 110 -3.97 -10.96 8.01
N PHE A 111 -3.55 -10.27 9.08
CA PHE A 111 -2.20 -10.38 9.62
C PHE A 111 -2.24 -10.76 11.09
N THR A 112 -1.40 -11.72 11.47
CA THR A 112 -1.24 -12.21 12.84
C THR A 112 0.21 -12.07 13.28
N SER A 113 0.42 -11.65 14.53
CA SER A 113 1.74 -11.55 15.13
C SER A 113 1.86 -12.56 16.28
N LYS A 114 2.94 -13.34 16.28
CA LYS A 114 3.31 -14.22 17.40
C LYS A 114 3.79 -13.45 18.64
N VAL A 115 4.28 -12.24 18.41
CA VAL A 115 4.77 -11.36 19.46
C VAL A 115 3.64 -10.40 19.84
N GLN A 116 3.23 -10.44 21.10
CA GLN A 116 2.20 -9.56 21.66
C GLN A 116 2.73 -8.13 21.88
N ASN A 117 3.23 -7.54 20.80
CA ASN A 117 3.86 -6.24 20.82
C ASN A 117 3.49 -5.46 19.54
N ILE A 118 3.25 -4.17 19.69
CA ILE A 118 2.90 -3.27 18.58
C ILE A 118 4.04 -3.03 17.58
N SER A 119 5.24 -3.52 17.86
CA SER A 119 6.39 -3.43 16.94
C SER A 119 6.16 -4.15 15.60
N CYS A 120 5.27 -5.15 15.57
CA CYS A 120 4.86 -5.85 14.36
C CYS A 120 4.28 -4.88 13.30
N ILE A 121 3.63 -3.80 13.71
CA ILE A 121 3.07 -2.78 12.81
C ILE A 121 4.18 -2.07 12.02
N ILE A 122 5.32 -1.80 12.65
CA ILE A 122 6.47 -1.17 11.96
C ILE A 122 7.00 -2.12 10.88
N ASN A 123 7.12 -3.39 11.21
CA ASN A 123 7.54 -4.40 10.25
C ASN A 123 6.53 -4.55 9.11
N LEU A 124 5.24 -4.60 9.40
CA LEU A 124 4.18 -4.67 8.41
C LEU A 124 4.25 -3.48 7.43
N LEU A 125 4.40 -2.26 7.95
CA LEU A 125 4.55 -1.08 7.11
C LEU A 125 5.82 -1.11 6.26
N ARG A 126 6.92 -1.60 6.81
CA ARG A 126 8.20 -1.72 6.11
C ARG A 126 8.12 -2.71 4.96
N TYR A 127 7.63 -3.91 5.22
CA TYR A 127 7.49 -4.95 4.20
C TYR A 127 6.39 -4.62 3.19
N GLY A 128 5.27 -4.05 3.63
CA GLY A 128 4.19 -3.63 2.73
C GLY A 128 4.64 -2.55 1.74
N ARG A 129 5.42 -1.56 2.19
CA ARG A 129 6.00 -0.55 1.29
C ARG A 129 7.02 -1.16 0.34
N ALA A 130 7.88 -2.06 0.81
CA ALA A 130 8.85 -2.73 -0.04
C ALA A 130 8.14 -3.57 -1.11
N ALA A 131 7.13 -4.35 -0.73
CA ALA A 131 6.35 -5.16 -1.67
C ALA A 131 5.64 -4.30 -2.73
N LEU A 132 5.09 -3.14 -2.36
CA LEU A 132 4.47 -2.22 -3.31
C LEU A 132 5.50 -1.70 -4.32
N VAL A 133 6.67 -1.25 -3.86
CA VAL A 133 7.75 -0.75 -4.74
C VAL A 133 8.24 -1.86 -5.66
N THR A 134 8.49 -3.06 -5.15
CA THR A 134 8.93 -4.21 -5.94
C THR A 134 7.89 -4.59 -7.00
N SER A 135 6.60 -4.59 -6.64
CA SER A 135 5.52 -4.87 -7.60
C SER A 135 5.50 -3.86 -8.75
N PHE A 136 5.68 -2.57 -8.46
CA PHE A 136 5.73 -1.54 -9.50
C PHE A 136 6.99 -1.66 -10.37
N GLN A 137 8.13 -1.98 -9.78
CA GLN A 137 9.37 -2.23 -10.52
C GLN A 137 9.22 -3.44 -11.44
N THR A 138 8.68 -4.53 -10.95
CA THR A 138 8.43 -5.75 -11.75
C THR A 138 7.47 -5.48 -12.90
N PHE A 139 6.36 -4.78 -12.64
CA PHE A 139 5.43 -4.39 -13.70
C PHE A 139 6.12 -3.56 -14.78
N LYS A 140 6.88 -2.53 -14.37
CA LYS A 140 7.64 -1.68 -15.30
C LYS A 140 8.67 -2.48 -16.11
N PHE A 141 9.36 -3.40 -15.46
CA PHE A 141 10.36 -4.28 -16.09
C PHE A 141 9.73 -5.17 -17.16
N ILE A 142 8.63 -5.87 -16.84
CA ILE A 142 7.92 -6.74 -17.79
C ILE A 142 7.38 -5.94 -18.97
N THR A 143 6.78 -4.77 -18.71
CA THR A 143 6.23 -3.92 -19.77
C THR A 143 7.33 -3.37 -20.68
N LEU A 144 8.46 -2.95 -20.11
CA LEU A 144 9.62 -2.49 -20.89
C LEU A 144 10.23 -3.62 -21.74
N TYR A 145 10.33 -4.82 -21.17
CA TYR A 145 10.78 -6.00 -21.91
C TYR A 145 9.88 -6.29 -23.12
N SER A 146 8.56 -6.20 -22.95
CA SER A 146 7.61 -6.38 -24.05
C SER A 146 7.80 -5.33 -25.17
N VAL A 147 8.08 -4.08 -24.81
CA VAL A 147 8.39 -3.02 -25.79
C VAL A 147 9.71 -3.31 -26.53
N ILE A 148 10.74 -3.78 -25.81
CA ILE A 148 12.03 -4.16 -26.39
C ILE A 148 11.85 -5.28 -27.41
N GLN A 149 11.14 -6.35 -27.04
CA GLN A 149 10.88 -7.49 -27.90
C GLN A 149 10.08 -7.09 -29.14
N PHE A 150 9.01 -6.32 -28.95
CA PHE A 150 8.20 -5.83 -30.06
C PHE A 150 9.03 -4.99 -31.05
N THR A 151 9.88 -4.09 -30.54
CA THR A 151 10.77 -3.28 -31.38
C THR A 151 11.79 -4.14 -32.13
N SER A 152 12.41 -5.11 -31.45
CA SER A 152 13.39 -6.02 -32.06
C SER A 152 12.77 -6.80 -33.21
N VAL A 153 11.61 -7.40 -32.99
CA VAL A 153 10.88 -8.14 -34.03
C VAL A 153 10.51 -7.23 -35.20
N THR A 154 9.98 -6.04 -34.93
CA THR A 154 9.57 -5.08 -35.96
C THR A 154 10.76 -4.64 -36.82
N VAL A 155 11.90 -4.37 -36.20
CA VAL A 155 13.12 -3.96 -36.94
C VAL A 155 13.64 -5.07 -37.82
N VAL A 156 13.70 -6.31 -37.31
CA VAL A 156 14.19 -7.48 -38.08
C VAL A 156 13.23 -7.86 -39.19
N TYR A 157 11.94 -7.76 -38.97
CA TYR A 157 10.88 -8.06 -39.92
C TYR A 157 10.93 -7.16 -41.18
N ASN A 158 11.44 -5.94 -41.08
CA ASN A 158 11.64 -5.06 -42.25
C ASN A 158 12.61 -5.66 -43.29
N TYR A 159 13.41 -6.66 -42.91
CA TYR A 159 14.31 -7.38 -43.78
C TYR A 159 13.81 -8.78 -44.17
N LEU A 160 12.52 -9.04 -43.94
CA LEU A 160 11.89 -10.34 -44.21
C LEU A 160 12.57 -11.51 -43.49
N VAL A 161 13.22 -11.24 -42.37
CA VAL A 161 13.83 -12.23 -41.47
C VAL A 161 13.06 -12.29 -40.18
N ASP A 162 12.86 -13.49 -39.64
CA ASP A 162 12.21 -13.71 -38.36
C ASP A 162 13.22 -14.15 -37.29
N LEU A 163 12.93 -13.79 -36.03
CA LEU A 163 13.76 -14.22 -34.92
C LEU A 163 13.48 -15.70 -34.61
N THR A 164 14.53 -16.48 -34.51
CA THR A 164 14.43 -17.91 -34.18
C THR A 164 13.98 -18.08 -32.74
N ASN A 165 13.19 -19.11 -32.44
CA ASN A 165 12.77 -19.45 -31.08
C ASN A 165 13.94 -19.55 -30.08
N ALA A 166 15.11 -19.98 -30.54
CA ALA A 166 16.33 -20.04 -29.73
C ALA A 166 16.77 -18.68 -29.22
N ASN A 167 16.55 -17.59 -29.95
CA ASN A 167 16.88 -16.22 -29.52
C ASN A 167 15.95 -15.77 -28.40
N TYR A 168 14.67 -16.10 -28.48
CA TYR A 168 13.71 -15.81 -27.42
C TYR A 168 14.04 -16.59 -26.14
N TYR A 169 14.30 -17.89 -26.25
CA TYR A 169 14.73 -18.70 -25.09
C TYR A 169 16.02 -18.21 -24.46
N TYR A 170 16.99 -17.79 -25.25
CA TYR A 170 18.22 -17.21 -24.74
C TYR A 170 17.94 -15.94 -23.90
N ALA A 171 17.16 -15.02 -24.45
CA ALA A 171 16.81 -13.79 -23.75
C ALA A 171 16.02 -14.07 -22.45
N ASP A 172 15.06 -14.98 -22.50
CA ASP A 172 14.21 -15.29 -21.35
C ASP A 172 15.00 -16.01 -20.24
N ILE A 173 15.79 -17.02 -20.57
CA ILE A 173 16.51 -17.84 -19.59
C ILE A 173 17.71 -17.08 -19.00
N PHE A 174 18.50 -16.42 -19.84
CA PHE A 174 19.76 -15.83 -19.40
C PHE A 174 19.66 -14.36 -18.98
N LEU A 175 18.64 -13.62 -19.43
CA LEU A 175 18.48 -12.21 -19.08
C LEU A 175 17.27 -12.00 -18.15
N ILE A 176 16.07 -12.46 -18.54
CA ILE A 176 14.86 -12.11 -17.84
C ILE A 176 14.71 -12.85 -16.52
N ILE A 177 14.92 -14.17 -16.50
CA ILE A 177 14.79 -14.96 -15.26
C ILE A 177 15.80 -14.52 -14.18
N PRO A 178 17.10 -14.37 -14.46
CA PRO A 178 18.06 -13.93 -13.45
C PRO A 178 17.79 -12.51 -12.95
N LEU A 179 17.38 -11.57 -13.81
CA LEU A 179 17.07 -10.22 -13.41
C LEU A 179 15.80 -10.16 -12.55
N SER A 180 14.76 -10.90 -12.93
CA SER A 180 13.54 -10.97 -12.13
C SER A 180 13.76 -11.62 -10.76
N ALA A 181 14.60 -12.67 -10.70
CA ALA A 181 15.02 -13.29 -9.47
C ALA A 181 15.81 -12.32 -8.57
N ALA A 182 16.75 -11.58 -9.14
CA ALA A 182 17.50 -10.56 -8.40
C ALA A 182 16.59 -9.46 -7.81
N MET A 183 15.55 -9.05 -8.55
CA MET A 183 14.54 -8.10 -8.05
C MET A 183 13.70 -8.68 -6.91
N ALA A 184 13.40 -9.98 -6.95
CA ALA A 184 12.59 -10.65 -5.93
C ALA A 184 13.36 -10.89 -4.61
N ILE A 185 14.69 -11.03 -4.66
CA ILE A 185 15.55 -11.30 -3.48
C ILE A 185 15.79 -10.03 -2.64
N GLN A 186 15.45 -8.84 -3.12
CA GLN A 186 15.70 -7.60 -2.40
C GLN A 186 14.93 -7.53 -1.09
N GLU A 187 15.66 -7.34 0.01
CA GLU A 187 15.06 -7.17 1.33
C GLU A 187 14.54 -5.73 1.55
N ALA A 188 13.56 -5.62 2.45
CA ALA A 188 13.03 -4.32 2.85
C ALA A 188 14.09 -3.53 3.64
N HIS A 189 14.31 -2.26 3.26
CA HIS A 189 15.25 -1.38 3.94
C HIS A 189 14.94 -1.27 5.45
N PRO A 190 15.94 -1.35 6.33
CA PRO A 190 15.73 -1.36 7.79
C PRO A 190 15.06 -0.09 8.33
N GLN A 191 15.24 1.04 7.66
CA GLN A 191 14.64 2.31 8.04
C GLN A 191 13.44 2.66 7.15
N LEU A 192 12.33 3.08 7.78
CA LEU A 192 11.17 3.61 7.05
C LEU A 192 11.49 4.99 6.49
N SER A 193 11.33 5.15 5.18
CA SER A 193 11.44 6.44 4.51
C SER A 193 10.35 7.40 4.99
N LYS A 194 10.66 8.70 5.00
CA LYS A 194 9.70 9.78 5.24
C LYS A 194 8.68 9.92 4.13
N TYR A 195 9.09 9.56 2.91
CA TYR A 195 8.25 9.66 1.73
C TYR A 195 7.46 8.37 1.54
N GLN A 196 6.19 8.53 1.23
CA GLN A 196 5.35 7.40 0.84
C GLN A 196 5.67 7.01 -0.61
N PRO A 197 5.77 5.72 -0.91
CA PRO A 197 5.82 5.28 -2.31
C PRO A 197 4.53 5.70 -3.02
N GLY A 198 4.60 5.92 -4.33
CA GLY A 198 3.41 6.21 -5.12
C GLY A 198 2.37 5.08 -4.98
N ASP A 199 1.12 5.46 -4.83
CA ASP A 199 -0.02 4.55 -4.67
C ASP A 199 -0.65 4.13 -6.00
N ARG A 200 -0.27 4.78 -7.10
CA ARG A 200 -0.87 4.58 -8.43
C ARG A 200 0.19 4.19 -9.44
N LEU A 201 -0.07 3.07 -10.14
CA LEU A 201 0.73 2.60 -11.26
C LEU A 201 0.78 3.62 -12.42
N VAL A 202 -0.36 4.25 -12.70
CA VAL A 202 -0.48 5.28 -13.72
C VAL A 202 -0.37 6.66 -13.05
N SER A 203 0.87 7.05 -12.78
CA SER A 203 1.21 8.41 -12.31
C SER A 203 2.19 9.06 -13.28
N TRP A 204 2.15 10.39 -13.40
CA TRP A 204 3.02 11.13 -14.31
C TRP A 204 4.51 10.77 -14.17
N PRO A 205 5.09 10.64 -12.95
CA PRO A 205 6.49 10.25 -12.80
C PRO A 205 6.81 8.84 -13.32
N ILE A 206 5.89 7.89 -13.14
CA ILE A 206 6.06 6.52 -13.63
C ILE A 206 5.91 6.48 -15.15
N LEU A 207 4.89 7.15 -15.68
CA LEU A 207 4.61 7.19 -17.10
C LEU A 207 5.73 7.89 -17.87
N THR A 208 6.21 9.05 -17.42
CA THR A 208 7.33 9.76 -18.07
C THR A 208 8.62 8.95 -18.03
N SER A 209 8.90 8.28 -16.91
CA SER A 209 10.06 7.39 -16.80
C SER A 209 9.96 6.18 -17.74
N PHE A 210 8.78 5.58 -17.86
CA PHE A 210 8.53 4.45 -18.76
C PHE A 210 8.65 4.87 -20.24
N LEU A 211 7.97 5.93 -20.65
CA LEU A 211 7.98 6.45 -22.02
C LEU A 211 9.41 6.91 -22.41
N GLY A 212 10.12 7.57 -21.51
CA GLY A 212 11.49 7.99 -21.74
C GLY A 212 12.43 6.81 -21.98
N GLN A 213 12.37 5.78 -21.14
CA GLN A 213 13.17 4.57 -21.29
C GLN A 213 12.81 3.81 -22.58
N SER A 214 11.54 3.70 -22.90
CA SER A 214 11.06 3.08 -24.14
C SER A 214 11.58 3.83 -25.38
N ALA A 215 11.50 5.16 -25.38
CA ALA A 215 11.99 5.98 -26.48
C ALA A 215 13.50 5.83 -26.70
N ILE A 216 14.30 5.88 -25.62
CA ILE A 216 15.75 5.67 -25.68
C ILE A 216 16.06 4.30 -26.28
N GLN A 217 15.37 3.26 -25.83
CA GLN A 217 15.57 1.89 -26.30
C GLN A 217 15.26 1.72 -27.78
N ILE A 218 14.12 2.29 -28.22
CA ILE A 218 13.72 2.25 -29.64
C ILE A 218 14.74 2.97 -30.52
N ILE A 219 15.14 4.19 -30.12
CA ILE A 219 16.14 4.98 -30.87
C ILE A 219 17.47 4.21 -30.97
N PHE A 220 17.91 3.61 -29.87
CA PHE A 220 19.16 2.85 -29.83
C PHE A 220 19.13 1.63 -30.76
N GLN A 221 18.06 0.82 -30.69
CA GLN A 221 17.91 -0.35 -31.55
C GLN A 221 17.87 0.02 -33.05
N VAL A 222 17.08 1.02 -33.41
CA VAL A 222 16.95 1.49 -34.79
C VAL A 222 18.29 2.06 -35.28
N SER A 223 19.03 2.78 -34.44
CA SER A 223 20.32 3.38 -34.80
C SER A 223 21.38 2.32 -35.02
N ILE A 224 21.53 1.35 -34.14
CA ILE A 224 22.49 0.22 -34.33
C ILE A 224 22.17 -0.51 -35.60
N PHE A 225 20.93 -0.79 -35.86
CA PHE A 225 20.51 -1.54 -37.03
C PHE A 225 20.82 -0.79 -38.35
N ARG A 226 20.66 0.55 -38.36
CA ARG A 226 21.04 1.39 -39.51
C ARG A 226 22.56 1.39 -39.73
N ILE A 227 23.35 1.49 -38.65
CA ILE A 227 24.84 1.47 -38.77
C ILE A 227 25.32 0.14 -39.30
N TYR A 228 24.70 -0.97 -38.94
CA TYR A 228 25.09 -2.30 -39.38
C TYR A 228 24.77 -2.53 -40.87
N ASN A 229 23.77 -1.87 -41.43
CA ASN A 229 23.31 -2.03 -42.80
C ASN A 229 23.84 -0.97 -43.79
N ASN A 230 24.63 0.01 -43.32
CA ASN A 230 25.40 0.93 -44.13
C ASN A 230 26.86 0.44 -44.24
#